data_0380f344bfb7df835399b0ac5a8a3c70
#
_entry.id   0380f344bfb7df835399b0ac5a8a3c70
#
_cell.length_a   1.000
_cell.length_b   1.000
_cell.length_c   1.000
_cell.angle_alpha   90.00
_cell.angle_beta   90.00
_cell.angle_gamma   90.00
#
_symmetry.space_group_name_H-M   'P 1'
#
loop_
_entity.id
_entity.type
_entity.pdbx_description
1 polymer ?
#
loop_
_entity_poly.entity_id
_entity_poly.type
_entity_poly.pdbx_seq_one_letter_code
_entity_poly.pdbx_strand_id
1 'polypeptide(L)'
;MRLRELFEAAAPAVGRKYQHIEDLVFTNGSVGGLHAVERMRKMSQQGGSIELKWDGSPVIYWGRDEAGRFMLIPKNAWDYLKRGKKETTNGVSTVMTSPKDISNFILNTGKAEPGKEKQRQGYANQLANLWSYFESISPEKGFIEGGL
;
A
#
# COMPACT_ATOMS: atom_id res chain seq x y z
N MET A 1 -39.66 -12.17 11.70
CA MET A 1 -38.51 -11.43 11.10
C MET A 1 -37.29 -12.38 11.08
N ARG A 2 -36.85 -12.80 9.91
CA ARG A 2 -35.73 -13.74 9.80
C ARG A 2 -34.43 -12.94 9.84
N LEU A 3 -33.39 -13.47 10.52
CA LEU A 3 -32.07 -12.83 10.62
C LEU A 3 -31.54 -12.35 9.24
N ARG A 4 -31.91 -13.07 8.17
CA ARG A 4 -31.54 -12.77 6.79
C ARG A 4 -32.11 -11.43 6.28
N GLU A 5 -33.32 -11.05 6.68
CA GLU A 5 -33.98 -9.79 6.27
C GLU A 5 -33.35 -8.57 6.95
N LEU A 6 -32.75 -8.74 8.14
CA LEU A 6 -31.97 -7.71 8.83
C LEU A 6 -30.65 -7.41 8.09
N PHE A 7 -30.07 -8.42 7.43
CA PHE A 7 -28.81 -8.27 6.71
C PHE A 7 -28.98 -7.59 5.33
N GLU A 8 -30.12 -7.78 4.66
CA GLU A 8 -30.36 -7.18 3.35
C GLU A 8 -30.71 -5.68 3.44
N ALA A 9 -31.30 -5.24 4.56
CA ALA A 9 -31.65 -3.84 4.79
C ALA A 9 -30.45 -2.92 5.11
N ALA A 10 -29.28 -3.49 5.44
CA ALA A 10 -28.10 -2.76 5.89
C ALA A 10 -26.93 -2.86 4.90
N ALA A 11 -27.17 -3.08 3.61
CA ALA A 11 -26.09 -3.05 2.63
C ALA A 11 -25.51 -1.62 2.57
N PRO A 12 -24.22 -1.44 2.91
CA PRO A 12 -23.63 -0.11 2.86
C PRO A 12 -23.60 0.38 1.43
N ALA A 13 -23.97 1.65 1.23
CA ALA A 13 -23.93 2.31 -0.06
C ALA A 13 -22.58 2.09 -0.74
N VAL A 14 -22.62 1.59 -1.97
CA VAL A 14 -21.49 1.41 -2.86
C VAL A 14 -20.74 2.73 -2.96
N GLY A 15 -19.48 2.78 -2.48
CA GLY A 15 -18.62 3.97 -2.59
C GLY A 15 -17.81 4.35 -1.35
N ARG A 16 -17.98 3.68 -0.21
CA ARG A 16 -17.15 3.94 0.96
C ARG A 16 -15.80 3.19 0.84
N LYS A 17 -14.70 3.92 1.08
CA LYS A 17 -13.36 3.36 1.27
C LYS A 17 -13.44 2.15 2.19
N TYR A 18 -12.63 1.13 1.92
CA TYR A 18 -12.47 -0.04 2.77
C TYR A 18 -12.32 0.41 4.22
N GLN A 19 -13.34 0.10 5.03
CA GLN A 19 -13.30 0.31 6.46
C GLN A 19 -12.70 -0.94 7.10
N HIS A 20 -11.98 -0.76 8.18
CA HIS A 20 -11.55 -1.88 9.00
C HIS A 20 -12.78 -2.65 9.49
N ILE A 21 -12.64 -3.96 9.71
CA ILE A 21 -13.75 -4.81 10.15
C ILE A 21 -14.33 -4.29 11.47
N GLU A 22 -13.48 -3.80 12.36
CA GLU A 22 -13.86 -3.18 13.64
C GLU A 22 -14.64 -1.87 13.47
N ASP A 23 -14.39 -1.11 12.42
CA ASP A 23 -15.11 0.14 12.15
C ASP A 23 -16.60 -0.09 11.87
N LEU A 24 -16.97 -1.30 11.45
CA LEU A 24 -18.37 -1.68 11.23
C LEU A 24 -19.20 -1.59 12.52
N VAL A 25 -18.58 -1.84 13.67
CA VAL A 25 -19.25 -1.71 14.98
C VAL A 25 -19.59 -0.25 15.26
N PHE A 26 -18.65 0.65 14.98
CA PHE A 26 -18.82 2.09 15.23
C PHE A 26 -19.78 2.75 14.25
N THR A 27 -19.81 2.26 13.00
CA THR A 27 -20.68 2.86 11.96
C THR A 27 -22.08 2.32 11.94
N ASN A 28 -22.29 1.04 12.27
CA ASN A 28 -23.55 0.32 12.15
C ASN A 28 -23.98 -0.39 13.46
N GLY A 29 -23.36 -0.07 14.58
CA GLY A 29 -23.69 -0.61 15.89
C GLY A 29 -23.66 -2.14 15.95
N SER A 30 -24.63 -2.74 16.63
CA SER A 30 -24.73 -4.21 16.80
C SER A 30 -24.85 -4.98 15.47
N VAL A 31 -25.52 -4.40 14.48
CA VAL A 31 -25.62 -5.00 13.14
C VAL A 31 -24.26 -5.04 12.46
N GLY A 32 -23.47 -3.96 12.57
CA GLY A 32 -22.11 -3.93 12.09
C GLY A 32 -21.20 -4.97 12.76
N GLY A 33 -21.37 -5.17 14.06
CA GLY A 33 -20.67 -6.22 14.82
C GLY A 33 -20.98 -7.62 14.32
N LEU A 34 -22.25 -7.93 14.07
CA LEU A 34 -22.66 -9.20 13.49
C LEU A 34 -22.07 -9.43 12.09
N HIS A 35 -22.06 -8.41 11.25
CA HIS A 35 -21.39 -8.47 9.94
C HIS A 35 -19.88 -8.71 10.04
N ALA A 36 -19.22 -8.08 10.99
CA ALA A 36 -17.80 -8.29 11.23
C ALA A 36 -17.51 -9.75 11.60
N VAL A 37 -18.28 -10.31 12.54
CA VAL A 37 -18.14 -11.71 12.97
C VAL A 37 -18.42 -12.68 11.81
N GLU A 38 -19.46 -12.44 11.02
CA GLU A 38 -19.77 -13.30 9.88
C GLU A 38 -18.69 -13.27 8.80
N ARG A 39 -18.10 -12.10 8.52
CA ARG A 39 -16.96 -11.99 7.61
C ARG A 39 -15.75 -12.75 8.11
N MET A 40 -15.39 -12.60 9.39
CA MET A 40 -14.29 -13.35 10.00
C MET A 40 -14.54 -14.87 9.93
N ARG A 41 -15.77 -15.29 10.18
CA ARG A 41 -16.14 -16.72 10.07
C ARG A 41 -16.03 -17.25 8.64
N LYS A 42 -16.48 -16.50 7.64
CA LYS A 42 -16.32 -16.88 6.24
C LYS A 42 -14.85 -16.97 5.84
N MET A 43 -14.03 -16.03 6.28
CA MET A 43 -12.59 -16.05 6.03
C MET A 43 -11.92 -17.30 6.64
N SER A 44 -12.31 -17.70 7.85
CA SER A 44 -11.77 -18.91 8.49
C SER A 44 -12.21 -20.22 7.83
N GLN A 45 -13.39 -20.25 7.21
CA GLN A 45 -13.96 -21.47 6.61
C GLN A 45 -13.56 -21.70 5.15
N GLN A 46 -13.29 -20.66 4.39
CA GLN A 46 -13.11 -20.76 2.94
C GLN A 46 -11.65 -20.90 2.52
N GLY A 47 -10.68 -20.93 3.46
CA GLY A 47 -9.25 -20.96 3.09
C GLY A 47 -8.87 -19.86 2.08
N GLY A 48 -9.70 -18.82 2.00
CA GLY A 48 -9.49 -17.68 1.12
C GLY A 48 -8.23 -16.94 1.54
N SER A 49 -7.58 -16.32 0.59
CA SER A 49 -6.41 -15.48 0.80
C SER A 49 -6.74 -14.42 1.86
N ILE A 50 -6.23 -14.61 3.06
CA ILE A 50 -6.16 -13.54 4.05
C ILE A 50 -5.05 -12.63 3.54
N GLU A 51 -5.43 -11.53 2.93
CA GLU A 51 -4.47 -10.49 2.60
C GLU A 51 -4.09 -9.77 3.89
N LEU A 52 -2.83 -9.88 4.26
CA LEU A 52 -2.29 -9.13 5.38
C LEU A 52 -2.11 -7.68 4.89
N LYS A 53 -3.06 -6.82 5.24
CA LYS A 53 -2.91 -5.39 5.03
C LYS A 53 -1.97 -4.84 6.10
N TRP A 54 -0.76 -4.54 5.72
CA TRP A 54 0.15 -3.78 6.55
C TRP A 54 -0.31 -2.32 6.58
N ASP A 55 -0.98 -1.94 7.67
CA ASP A 55 -1.30 -0.54 7.92
C ASP A 55 -0.06 0.14 8.51
N GLY A 56 0.76 0.64 7.64
CA GLY A 56 1.96 1.37 8.00
C GLY A 56 2.29 2.40 6.93
N SER A 57 2.75 3.54 7.35
CA SER A 57 3.41 4.51 6.48
C SER A 57 4.90 4.47 6.83
N PRO A 58 5.77 4.37 5.85
CA PRO A 58 5.54 4.47 4.41
C PRO A 58 5.24 3.14 3.71
N VAL A 59 4.36 3.19 2.71
CA VAL A 59 4.10 2.08 1.79
C VAL A 59 5.14 2.09 0.68
N ILE A 60 5.67 0.92 0.36
CA ILE A 60 6.63 0.69 -0.72
C ILE A 60 6.16 -0.45 -1.63
N TYR A 61 6.63 -0.42 -2.86
CA TYR A 61 6.45 -1.48 -3.86
C TYR A 61 7.83 -1.97 -4.29
N TRP A 62 8.00 -3.28 -4.39
CA TRP A 62 9.25 -3.85 -4.90
C TRP A 62 8.95 -5.02 -5.82
N GLY A 63 9.82 -5.24 -6.79
CA GLY A 63 9.63 -6.29 -7.77
C GLY A 63 10.47 -6.10 -9.00
N ARG A 64 10.08 -6.79 -10.08
CA ARG A 64 10.79 -6.73 -11.35
C ARG A 64 9.85 -6.28 -12.46
N ASP A 65 10.37 -5.41 -13.30
CA ASP A 65 9.67 -4.96 -14.50
C ASP A 65 9.68 -6.05 -15.61
N GLU A 66 9.05 -5.76 -16.73
CA GLU A 66 8.98 -6.69 -17.87
C GLU A 66 10.36 -7.05 -18.45
N ALA A 67 11.37 -6.21 -18.23
CA ALA A 67 12.77 -6.46 -18.62
C ALA A 67 13.56 -7.22 -17.54
N GLY A 68 12.92 -7.62 -16.43
CA GLY A 68 13.55 -8.33 -15.32
C GLY A 68 14.39 -7.44 -14.39
N ARG A 69 14.35 -6.11 -14.55
CA ARG A 69 15.12 -5.18 -13.72
C ARG A 69 14.41 -5.01 -12.39
N PHE A 70 15.16 -5.15 -11.30
CA PHE A 70 14.63 -4.89 -9.97
C PHE A 70 14.36 -3.40 -9.76
N MET A 71 13.24 -3.11 -9.10
CA MET A 71 12.82 -1.76 -8.71
C MET A 71 12.30 -1.77 -7.28
N LEU A 72 12.63 -0.72 -6.53
CA LEU A 72 12.08 -0.44 -5.21
C LEU A 72 11.46 0.96 -5.25
N ILE A 73 10.14 1.06 -5.06
CA ILE A 73 9.36 2.22 -5.46
C ILE A 73 8.50 2.71 -4.29
N PRO A 74 8.71 3.93 -3.77
CA PRO A 74 7.79 4.55 -2.81
C PRO A 74 6.40 4.77 -3.43
N LYS A 75 5.36 4.75 -2.60
CA LYS A 75 3.95 4.86 -3.03
C LYS A 75 3.69 6.04 -3.96
N ASN A 76 4.24 7.20 -3.66
CA ASN A 76 4.04 8.41 -4.48
C ASN A 76 4.63 8.26 -5.89
N ALA A 77 5.78 7.59 -6.06
CA ALA A 77 6.34 7.28 -7.38
C ALA A 77 5.50 6.22 -8.11
N TRP A 78 5.01 5.21 -7.37
CA TRP A 78 4.13 4.20 -7.92
C TRP A 78 2.84 4.78 -8.52
N ASP A 79 2.27 5.80 -7.87
CA ASP A 79 1.08 6.49 -8.36
C ASP A 79 1.34 7.25 -9.69
N TYR A 80 2.57 7.73 -9.93
CA TYR A 80 2.97 8.28 -11.23
C TYR A 80 3.10 7.18 -12.29
N LEU A 81 3.77 6.09 -11.96
CA LEU A 81 3.97 4.95 -12.88
C LEU A 81 2.65 4.31 -13.31
N LYS A 82 1.69 4.13 -12.40
CA LYS A 82 0.34 3.65 -12.72
C LYS A 82 -0.39 4.53 -13.76
N ARG A 83 -0.06 5.82 -13.80
CA ARG A 83 -0.61 6.78 -14.78
C ARG A 83 0.22 6.84 -16.07
N GLY A 84 1.18 5.93 -16.25
CA GLY A 84 2.09 5.91 -17.38
C GLY A 84 3.13 7.02 -17.40
N LYS A 85 3.35 7.71 -16.25
CA LYS A 85 4.30 8.81 -16.13
C LYS A 85 5.63 8.30 -15.58
N LYS A 86 6.67 8.43 -16.36
CA LYS A 86 8.04 8.06 -15.96
C LYS A 86 8.79 9.16 -15.22
N GLU A 87 8.20 10.35 -15.10
CA GLU A 87 8.76 11.50 -14.41
C GLU A 87 7.69 12.21 -13.59
N THR A 88 8.13 12.88 -12.54
CA THR A 88 7.30 13.80 -11.76
C THR A 88 7.11 15.13 -12.46
N THR A 89 6.27 16.00 -11.92
CA THR A 89 6.10 17.38 -12.40
C THR A 89 7.41 18.21 -12.36
N ASN A 90 8.37 17.78 -11.53
CA ASN A 90 9.68 18.45 -11.40
C ASN A 90 10.77 17.75 -12.23
N GLY A 91 10.43 16.87 -13.16
CA GLY A 91 11.39 16.18 -14.02
C GLY A 91 12.22 15.10 -13.32
N VAL A 92 11.86 14.71 -12.08
CA VAL A 92 12.54 13.63 -11.36
C VAL A 92 11.99 12.28 -11.82
N SER A 93 12.89 11.36 -12.19
CA SER A 93 12.50 10.03 -12.64
C SER A 93 11.71 9.27 -11.56
N THR A 94 10.66 8.60 -11.98
CA THR A 94 9.88 7.65 -11.16
C THR A 94 10.34 6.21 -11.35
N VAL A 95 11.23 5.97 -12.33
CA VAL A 95 11.84 4.66 -12.58
C VAL A 95 13.08 4.55 -11.68
N MET A 96 13.04 3.62 -10.75
CA MET A 96 14.06 3.46 -9.71
C MET A 96 14.66 2.07 -9.83
N THR A 97 15.81 1.98 -10.48
CA THR A 97 16.55 0.76 -10.72
C THR A 97 17.87 0.68 -9.94
N SER A 98 18.12 1.68 -9.10
CA SER A 98 19.29 1.72 -8.21
C SER A 98 18.97 2.42 -6.88
N PRO A 99 19.76 2.17 -5.81
CA PRO A 99 19.68 2.91 -4.55
C PRO A 99 19.80 4.43 -4.72
N LYS A 100 20.59 4.87 -5.71
CA LYS A 100 20.76 6.30 -6.03
C LYS A 100 19.49 6.93 -6.58
N ASP A 101 18.76 6.20 -7.44
CA ASP A 101 17.52 6.70 -8.02
C ASP A 101 16.47 6.94 -6.95
N ILE A 102 16.36 6.01 -6.00
CA ILE A 102 15.41 6.14 -4.87
C ILE A 102 15.76 7.33 -3.97
N SER A 103 17.04 7.50 -3.67
CA SER A 103 17.50 8.64 -2.88
C SER A 103 17.23 9.95 -3.61
N ASN A 104 17.54 10.03 -4.89
CA ASN A 104 17.27 11.19 -5.73
C ASN A 104 15.77 11.54 -5.76
N PHE A 105 14.92 10.51 -5.92
CA PHE A 105 13.47 10.72 -5.91
C PHE A 105 12.99 11.29 -4.57
N ILE A 106 13.35 10.67 -3.45
CA ILE A 106 12.89 11.08 -2.12
C ILE A 106 13.35 12.50 -1.77
N LEU A 107 14.58 12.86 -2.12
CA LEU A 107 15.15 14.15 -1.78
C LEU A 107 14.62 15.29 -2.67
N ASN A 108 14.36 15.02 -3.95
CA ASN A 108 13.99 16.03 -4.93
C ASN A 108 12.51 16.07 -5.31
N THR A 109 11.68 15.15 -4.77
CA THR A 109 10.23 15.17 -4.97
C THR A 109 9.50 15.56 -3.68
N GLY A 110 8.39 16.25 -3.85
CA GLY A 110 7.56 16.72 -2.76
C GLY A 110 7.80 18.20 -2.42
N LYS A 111 6.87 18.77 -1.66
CA LYS A 111 7.03 20.13 -1.14
C LYS A 111 8.18 20.13 -0.13
N ALA A 112 9.12 21.05 -0.34
CA ALA A 112 10.14 21.30 0.68
C ALA A 112 9.45 21.86 1.92
N GLU A 113 9.20 20.99 2.89
CA GLU A 113 8.69 21.40 4.20
C GLU A 113 9.91 21.73 5.08
N PRO A 114 10.05 22.99 5.50
CA PRO A 114 11.15 23.39 6.38
C PRO A 114 11.21 22.51 7.62
N GLY A 115 12.39 22.03 7.96
CA GLY A 115 12.62 21.17 9.14
C GLY A 115 12.44 19.68 8.94
N LYS A 116 12.00 19.22 7.75
CA LYS A 116 11.87 17.78 7.46
C LYS A 116 13.01 17.18 6.62
N GLU A 117 14.04 17.96 6.32
CA GLU A 117 15.18 17.52 5.51
C GLU A 117 15.88 16.30 6.11
N LYS A 118 16.11 16.33 7.44
CA LYS A 118 16.72 15.22 8.19
C LYS A 118 15.89 13.95 8.13
N GLN A 119 14.57 14.06 8.24
CA GLN A 119 13.66 12.91 8.15
C GLN A 119 13.66 12.32 6.74
N ARG A 120 13.62 13.15 5.70
CA ARG A 120 13.68 12.73 4.30
C ARG A 120 15.01 12.04 3.98
N GLN A 121 16.13 12.59 4.47
CA GLN A 121 17.45 11.98 4.31
C GLN A 121 17.52 10.64 5.02
N GLY A 122 16.99 10.55 6.25
CA GLY A 122 16.91 9.28 6.99
C GLY A 122 16.14 8.22 6.22
N TYR A 123 14.97 8.58 5.69
CA TYR A 123 14.15 7.68 4.89
C TYR A 123 14.83 7.25 3.57
N ALA A 124 15.46 8.16 2.86
CA ALA A 124 16.23 7.85 1.65
C ALA A 124 17.36 6.85 1.94
N ASN A 125 18.12 7.09 3.02
CA ASN A 125 19.20 6.20 3.45
C ASN A 125 18.67 4.81 3.86
N GLN A 126 17.54 4.76 4.57
CA GLN A 126 16.92 3.50 4.98
C GLN A 126 16.55 2.65 3.78
N LEU A 127 15.85 3.21 2.78
CA LEU A 127 15.49 2.48 1.57
C LEU A 127 16.70 2.05 0.74
N ALA A 128 17.72 2.91 0.62
CA ALA A 128 18.95 2.59 -0.07
C ALA A 128 19.67 1.41 0.58
N ASN A 129 19.72 1.37 1.93
CA ASN A 129 20.35 0.28 2.67
C ASN A 129 19.56 -1.04 2.59
N LEU A 130 18.25 -0.97 2.47
CA LEU A 130 17.38 -2.15 2.34
C LEU A 130 17.28 -2.68 0.91
N TRP A 131 17.89 -2.01 -0.06
CA TRP A 131 17.80 -2.37 -1.49
C TRP A 131 18.12 -3.84 -1.77
N SER A 132 19.29 -4.28 -1.36
CA SER A 132 19.75 -5.67 -1.61
C SER A 132 18.86 -6.71 -0.91
N TYR A 133 18.31 -6.38 0.25
CA TYR A 133 17.36 -7.25 0.94
C TYR A 133 16.09 -7.44 0.13
N PHE A 134 15.45 -6.35 -0.30
CA PHE A 134 14.24 -6.42 -1.12
C PHE A 134 14.49 -7.07 -2.48
N GLU A 135 15.66 -6.86 -3.07
CA GLU A 135 16.05 -7.51 -4.31
C GLU A 135 16.14 -9.04 -4.15
N SER A 136 16.66 -9.52 -3.00
CA SER A 136 16.80 -10.96 -2.71
C SER A 136 15.48 -11.68 -2.50
N ILE A 137 14.45 -10.98 -1.99
CA ILE A 137 13.11 -11.53 -1.75
C ILE A 137 12.11 -11.14 -2.84
N SER A 138 12.58 -10.51 -3.90
CA SER A 138 11.73 -10.05 -5.00
C SER A 138 11.21 -11.22 -5.83
N PRO A 139 9.96 -11.17 -6.30
CA PRO A 139 9.43 -12.15 -7.24
C PRO A 139 10.19 -12.06 -8.57
N GLU A 140 10.17 -13.14 -9.33
CA GLU A 140 10.78 -13.17 -10.68
C GLU A 140 10.10 -12.18 -11.64
N LYS A 141 8.80 -11.94 -11.45
CA LYS A 141 8.00 -10.98 -12.24
C LYS A 141 6.95 -10.31 -11.35
N GLY A 142 6.66 -9.05 -11.70
CA GLY A 142 5.64 -8.27 -11.02
C GLY A 142 6.13 -7.59 -9.75
N PHE A 143 5.19 -6.99 -9.02
CA PHE A 143 5.47 -6.17 -7.85
C PHE A 143 4.66 -6.64 -6.64
N ILE A 144 5.26 -6.50 -5.47
CA ILE A 144 4.65 -6.70 -4.15
C ILE A 144 4.49 -5.33 -3.48
N GLU A 145 3.39 -5.14 -2.77
CA GLU A 145 3.14 -3.99 -1.89
C GLU A 145 3.44 -4.39 -0.45
N GLY A 146 4.12 -3.52 0.28
CA GLY A 146 4.35 -3.70 1.71
C GLY A 146 4.55 -2.38 2.43
N GLY A 147 4.55 -2.44 3.77
CA GLY A 147 4.87 -1.33 4.66
C GLY A 147 6.24 -1.51 5.32
N LEU A 148 6.87 -0.41 5.70
CA LEU A 148 8.08 -0.36 6.52
C LEU A 148 7.74 -0.03 7.97
#